data_eaf16abd7a826f8fcc2b664bb330e907
#
_entry.id   eaf16abd7a826f8fcc2b664bb330e907
#
_cell.length_a   1.000
_cell.length_b   1.000
_cell.length_c   1.000
_cell.angle_alpha   90.00
_cell.angle_beta   90.00
_cell.angle_gamma   90.00
#
_symmetry.space_group_name_H-M   'P 1'
#
loop_
_entity.id
_entity.type
_entity.pdbx_description
1 polymer ?
#
loop_
_entity_poly.entity_id
_entity_poly.type
_entity_poly.pdbx_seq_one_letter_code
_entity_poly.pdbx_strand_id
1 'polypeptide(L)'
;MYKKLSLIALSLMTAFAFPSQSLAETVVERVARTGVLNVSTRINLVPFAYVNDKDKLVGYSVEIIELIRETLEAELGKDVKIKVIVDDTLDERIVSVLNREVDIACDTTFTWQRDKFVDFSLAYGISGIKVLVKQNSNLSSPESFKGKRIGIVKNILRPEAIKVIESQVKIVNLESLEQGLKAVENGKIDGFAFDGTILEGMRQTLDTPDDYKVVPDESYFKHGIACMVPEHDSTFLNLVNFTIGKMMDGYINGDSRYVGIVNRYFGEDGIVPIEPQRIKDFFETIIITREQIPPQELLTEP
;
A
#
# COMPACT_ATOMS: atom_id res chain seq x y z
N MET A 1 -17.48 -70.68 56.29
CA MET A 1 -18.40 -69.79 55.53
C MET A 1 -17.70 -68.47 55.30
N TYR A 2 -17.09 -68.28 54.14
CA TYR A 2 -16.45 -66.94 53.81
C TYR A 2 -17.18 -66.40 52.59
N LYS A 3 -17.86 -65.26 52.73
CA LYS A 3 -18.48 -64.49 51.64
C LYS A 3 -17.40 -63.68 50.91
N LYS A 4 -17.23 -63.95 49.62
CA LYS A 4 -16.42 -63.13 48.74
C LYS A 4 -17.22 -61.88 48.34
N LEU A 5 -16.77 -60.69 48.72
CA LEU A 5 -17.24 -59.42 48.17
C LEU A 5 -16.45 -59.17 46.86
N SER A 6 -17.11 -59.12 45.72
CA SER A 6 -16.58 -58.64 44.48
C SER A 6 -16.75 -57.11 44.38
N LEU A 7 -15.67 -56.35 44.38
CA LEU A 7 -15.66 -54.93 44.06
C LEU A 7 -15.66 -54.80 42.55
N ILE A 8 -16.73 -54.25 41.99
CA ILE A 8 -16.78 -53.77 40.58
C ILE A 8 -16.26 -52.35 40.58
N ALA A 9 -15.05 -52.13 40.02
CA ALA A 9 -14.50 -50.81 39.78
C ALA A 9 -15.11 -50.27 38.48
N LEU A 10 -16.01 -49.27 38.63
CA LEU A 10 -16.59 -48.54 37.49
C LEU A 10 -15.63 -47.42 37.09
N SER A 11 -14.83 -47.62 36.01
CA SER A 11 -13.94 -46.61 35.44
C SER A 11 -14.80 -45.56 34.72
N LEU A 12 -14.99 -44.36 35.30
CA LEU A 12 -15.49 -43.21 34.58
C LEU A 12 -14.39 -42.70 33.62
N MET A 13 -14.50 -43.02 32.33
CA MET A 13 -13.74 -42.31 31.28
C MET A 13 -14.37 -40.92 31.09
N THR A 14 -13.82 -39.91 31.72
CA THR A 14 -14.10 -38.51 31.39
C THR A 14 -13.44 -38.19 30.04
N ALA A 15 -14.24 -38.15 28.98
CA ALA A 15 -13.84 -37.63 27.69
C ALA A 15 -13.59 -36.12 27.87
N PHE A 16 -12.34 -35.73 27.95
CA PHE A 16 -11.95 -34.31 27.80
C PHE A 16 -12.23 -33.91 26.34
N ALA A 17 -13.40 -33.34 26.11
CA ALA A 17 -13.65 -32.60 24.88
C ALA A 17 -12.76 -31.34 24.92
N PHE A 18 -11.59 -31.40 24.27
CA PHE A 18 -10.83 -30.20 23.95
C PHE A 18 -11.73 -29.35 23.05
N PRO A 19 -12.02 -28.07 23.41
CA PRO A 19 -12.68 -27.20 22.47
C PRO A 19 -11.77 -27.11 21.25
N SER A 20 -12.23 -27.62 20.10
CA SER A 20 -11.59 -27.32 18.82
C SER A 20 -11.62 -25.79 18.71
N GLN A 21 -10.45 -25.16 18.78
CA GLN A 21 -10.32 -23.76 18.41
C GLN A 21 -10.76 -23.69 16.95
N SER A 22 -11.95 -23.14 16.73
CA SER A 22 -12.37 -22.77 15.38
C SER A 22 -11.37 -21.72 14.92
N LEU A 23 -10.45 -22.11 14.05
CA LEU A 23 -9.62 -21.15 13.33
C LEU A 23 -10.58 -20.20 12.60
N ALA A 24 -10.33 -18.91 12.69
CA ALA A 24 -11.13 -17.94 11.93
C ALA A 24 -11.03 -18.26 10.44
N GLU A 25 -12.16 -18.21 9.73
CA GLU A 25 -12.21 -18.42 8.27
C GLU A 25 -11.20 -17.48 7.59
N THR A 26 -10.32 -18.04 6.76
CA THR A 26 -9.38 -17.24 5.96
C THR A 26 -10.11 -16.48 4.86
N VAL A 27 -9.48 -15.43 4.32
CA VAL A 27 -10.03 -14.67 3.17
C VAL A 27 -10.23 -15.60 1.98
N VAL A 28 -9.28 -16.50 1.70
CA VAL A 28 -9.38 -17.44 0.57
C VAL A 28 -10.59 -18.38 0.75
N GLU A 29 -10.83 -18.94 1.94
CA GLU A 29 -12.00 -19.77 2.24
C GLU A 29 -13.30 -18.99 2.12
N ARG A 30 -13.34 -17.75 2.63
CA ARG A 30 -14.49 -16.87 2.53
C ARG A 30 -14.81 -16.54 1.06
N VAL A 31 -13.79 -16.18 0.25
CA VAL A 31 -13.95 -15.93 -1.18
C VAL A 31 -14.35 -17.21 -1.89
N ALA A 32 -13.79 -18.39 -1.51
CA ALA A 32 -14.22 -19.68 -2.02
C ALA A 32 -15.71 -19.96 -1.79
N ARG A 33 -16.23 -19.52 -0.67
CA ARG A 33 -17.66 -19.68 -0.32
C ARG A 33 -18.55 -18.63 -0.99
N THR A 34 -18.14 -17.36 -0.99
CA THR A 34 -19.00 -16.23 -1.39
C THR A 34 -18.86 -15.82 -2.86
N GLY A 35 -17.70 -16.08 -3.49
CA GLY A 35 -17.34 -15.56 -4.81
C GLY A 35 -17.05 -14.05 -4.82
N VAL A 36 -16.79 -13.43 -3.66
CA VAL A 36 -16.61 -11.97 -3.55
C VAL A 36 -15.34 -11.62 -2.77
N LEU A 37 -14.48 -10.80 -3.37
CA LEU A 37 -13.36 -10.12 -2.73
C LEU A 37 -13.81 -8.70 -2.34
N ASN A 38 -13.81 -8.40 -1.04
CA ASN A 38 -14.13 -7.05 -0.54
C ASN A 38 -12.86 -6.21 -0.50
N VAL A 39 -12.90 -5.04 -1.11
CA VAL A 39 -11.73 -4.17 -1.27
C VAL A 39 -12.04 -2.78 -0.72
N SER A 40 -11.21 -2.29 0.19
CA SER A 40 -11.23 -0.88 0.58
C SER A 40 -10.28 -0.06 -0.30
N THR A 41 -10.75 1.06 -0.82
CA THR A 41 -9.95 1.98 -1.63
C THR A 41 -10.44 3.41 -1.52
N ARG A 42 -9.63 4.34 -2.03
CA ARG A 42 -10.00 5.72 -2.33
C ARG A 42 -10.41 5.87 -3.79
N ILE A 43 -10.96 7.03 -4.13
CA ILE A 43 -11.40 7.35 -5.49
C ILE A 43 -10.75 8.63 -6.04
N ASN A 44 -9.79 9.21 -5.31
CA ASN A 44 -9.15 10.49 -5.63
C ASN A 44 -7.63 10.47 -5.46
N LEU A 45 -6.98 9.30 -5.51
CA LEU A 45 -5.55 9.12 -5.24
C LEU A 45 -4.77 8.76 -6.51
N VAL A 46 -4.56 9.73 -7.40
CA VAL A 46 -3.77 9.58 -8.63
C VAL A 46 -2.29 9.36 -8.26
N PRO A 47 -1.58 8.38 -8.85
CA PRO A 47 -2.00 7.45 -9.91
C PRO A 47 -2.49 6.08 -9.38
N PHE A 48 -2.72 5.90 -8.07
CA PHE A 48 -2.97 4.60 -7.43
C PHE A 48 -4.41 4.12 -7.53
N ALA A 49 -5.39 4.96 -7.12
CA ALA A 49 -6.81 4.63 -7.18
C ALA A 49 -7.64 5.93 -7.34
N TYR A 50 -8.27 6.10 -8.49
CA TYR A 50 -9.05 7.30 -8.81
C TYR A 50 -10.13 7.01 -9.83
N VAL A 51 -11.15 7.87 -9.88
CA VAL A 51 -12.20 7.80 -10.89
C VAL A 51 -11.74 8.63 -12.10
N ASN A 52 -11.73 8.00 -13.27
CA ASN A 52 -11.36 8.67 -14.53
C ASN A 52 -12.56 9.40 -15.17
N ASP A 53 -12.32 10.08 -16.29
CA ASP A 53 -13.34 10.85 -17.05
C ASP A 53 -14.50 10.00 -17.58
N LYS A 54 -14.44 8.68 -17.47
CA LYS A 54 -15.49 7.73 -17.88
C LYS A 54 -16.22 7.13 -16.68
N ASP A 55 -16.11 7.76 -15.50
CA ASP A 55 -16.69 7.29 -14.23
C ASP A 55 -16.25 5.88 -13.84
N LYS A 56 -15.02 5.48 -14.21
CA LYS A 56 -14.46 4.18 -13.85
C LYS A 56 -13.37 4.35 -12.81
N LEU A 57 -13.39 3.50 -11.78
CA LEU A 57 -12.29 3.34 -10.85
C LEU A 57 -11.11 2.69 -11.57
N VAL A 58 -10.00 3.39 -11.61
CA VAL A 58 -8.75 2.99 -12.27
C VAL A 58 -7.56 3.37 -11.40
N GLY A 59 -6.37 2.88 -11.72
CA GLY A 59 -5.14 3.23 -11.03
C GLY A 59 -4.23 2.03 -10.85
N TYR A 60 -2.98 2.28 -10.51
CA TYR A 60 -1.98 1.23 -10.38
C TYR A 60 -2.34 0.21 -9.28
N SER A 61 -2.85 0.67 -8.14
CA SER A 61 -3.32 -0.23 -7.08
C SER A 61 -4.57 -1.01 -7.49
N VAL A 62 -5.41 -0.44 -8.34
CA VAL A 62 -6.59 -1.15 -8.91
C VAL A 62 -6.13 -2.29 -9.82
N GLU A 63 -5.10 -2.08 -10.64
CA GLU A 63 -4.49 -3.15 -11.46
C GLU A 63 -3.92 -4.27 -10.58
N ILE A 64 -3.24 -3.94 -9.47
CA ILE A 64 -2.74 -4.94 -8.52
C ILE A 64 -3.90 -5.77 -7.93
N ILE A 65 -4.99 -5.13 -7.55
CA ILE A 65 -6.18 -5.80 -7.03
C ILE A 65 -6.81 -6.72 -8.08
N GLU A 66 -6.85 -6.30 -9.34
CA GLU A 66 -7.35 -7.14 -10.44
C GLU A 66 -6.45 -8.37 -10.67
N LEU A 67 -5.13 -8.22 -10.59
CA LEU A 67 -4.20 -9.36 -10.66
C LEU A 67 -4.42 -10.35 -9.50
N ILE A 68 -4.68 -9.83 -8.28
CA ILE A 68 -5.00 -10.67 -7.10
C ILE A 68 -6.32 -11.41 -7.32
N ARG A 69 -7.35 -10.75 -7.86
CA ARG A 69 -8.63 -11.37 -8.21
C ARG A 69 -8.44 -12.53 -9.21
N GLU A 70 -7.66 -12.30 -10.27
CA GLU A 70 -7.37 -13.33 -11.27
C GLU A 70 -6.60 -14.52 -10.67
N THR A 71 -5.68 -14.26 -9.74
CA THR A 71 -4.96 -15.32 -9.03
C THR A 71 -5.92 -16.15 -8.17
N LEU A 72 -6.85 -15.48 -7.46
CA LEU A 72 -7.91 -16.16 -6.70
C LEU A 72 -8.81 -17.02 -7.62
N GLU A 73 -9.21 -16.50 -8.79
CA GLU A 73 -10.00 -17.25 -9.76
C GLU A 73 -9.28 -18.50 -10.24
N ALA A 74 -7.98 -18.37 -10.53
CA ALA A 74 -7.16 -19.51 -10.98
C ALA A 74 -7.02 -20.59 -9.88
N GLU A 75 -6.82 -20.20 -8.62
CA GLU A 75 -6.72 -21.12 -7.50
C GLU A 75 -8.07 -21.80 -7.18
N LEU A 76 -9.16 -21.03 -7.22
CA LEU A 76 -10.48 -21.50 -6.81
C LEU A 76 -11.25 -22.21 -7.95
N GLY A 77 -10.80 -22.04 -9.20
CA GLY A 77 -11.48 -22.58 -10.38
C GLY A 77 -12.88 -21.99 -10.62
N LYS A 78 -13.13 -20.75 -10.19
CA LYS A 78 -14.41 -20.06 -10.31
C LYS A 78 -14.25 -18.55 -10.39
N ASP A 79 -15.26 -17.86 -10.93
CA ASP A 79 -15.31 -16.41 -11.00
C ASP A 79 -15.31 -15.74 -9.62
N VAL A 80 -14.56 -14.67 -9.46
CA VAL A 80 -14.49 -13.83 -8.26
C VAL A 80 -14.86 -12.40 -8.61
N LYS A 81 -15.83 -11.83 -7.90
CA LYS A 81 -16.25 -10.45 -8.07
C LYS A 81 -15.55 -9.56 -7.04
N ILE A 82 -15.12 -8.37 -7.47
CA ILE A 82 -14.66 -7.32 -6.55
C ILE A 82 -15.87 -6.52 -6.07
N LYS A 83 -15.97 -6.35 -4.74
CA LYS A 83 -16.88 -5.39 -4.11
C LYS A 83 -16.05 -4.28 -3.50
N VAL A 84 -16.16 -3.09 -4.08
CA VAL A 84 -15.45 -1.89 -3.62
C VAL A 84 -16.21 -1.23 -2.47
N ILE A 85 -15.47 -0.88 -1.41
CA ILE A 85 -15.90 -0.04 -0.29
C ILE A 85 -14.98 1.18 -0.32
N VAL A 86 -15.59 2.37 -0.37
CA VAL A 86 -14.83 3.62 -0.38
C VAL A 86 -14.63 4.08 1.05
N ASP A 87 -13.37 4.06 1.50
CA ASP A 87 -12.94 4.59 2.79
C ASP A 87 -12.00 5.77 2.54
N ASP A 88 -12.44 6.98 2.86
CA ASP A 88 -11.72 8.21 2.51
C ASP A 88 -10.47 8.44 3.36
N THR A 89 -10.44 7.92 4.57
CA THR A 89 -9.32 8.11 5.50
C THR A 89 -8.51 6.82 5.66
N LEU A 90 -7.24 6.99 6.03
CA LEU A 90 -6.38 5.86 6.33
C LEU A 90 -6.85 5.08 7.57
N ASP A 91 -7.35 5.79 8.58
CA ASP A 91 -7.81 5.17 9.83
C ASP A 91 -9.04 4.29 9.58
N GLU A 92 -10.01 4.74 8.78
CA GLU A 92 -11.15 3.93 8.34
C GLU A 92 -10.69 2.65 7.64
N ARG A 93 -9.74 2.76 6.69
CA ARG A 93 -9.21 1.62 5.94
C ARG A 93 -8.53 0.58 6.84
N ILE A 94 -7.74 1.03 7.84
CA ILE A 94 -7.12 0.15 8.83
C ILE A 94 -8.20 -0.57 9.64
N VAL A 95 -9.22 0.16 10.12
CA VAL A 95 -10.33 -0.39 10.90
C VAL A 95 -11.13 -1.40 10.09
N SER A 96 -11.45 -1.11 8.82
CA SER A 96 -12.19 -2.01 7.92
C SER A 96 -11.43 -3.33 7.69
N VAL A 97 -10.08 -3.29 7.53
CA VAL A 97 -9.26 -4.50 7.41
C VAL A 97 -9.18 -5.25 8.74
N LEU A 98 -8.91 -4.54 9.84
CA LEU A 98 -8.81 -5.12 11.19
C LEU A 98 -10.10 -5.86 11.59
N ASN A 99 -11.25 -5.28 11.29
CA ASN A 99 -12.57 -5.87 11.58
C ASN A 99 -13.00 -6.93 10.55
N ARG A 100 -12.18 -7.21 9.52
CA ARG A 100 -12.52 -8.12 8.41
C ARG A 100 -13.80 -7.73 7.65
N GLU A 101 -14.12 -6.43 7.63
CA GLU A 101 -15.19 -5.86 6.80
C GLU A 101 -14.77 -5.82 5.33
N VAL A 102 -13.45 -5.64 5.11
CA VAL A 102 -12.77 -5.81 3.82
C VAL A 102 -11.64 -6.82 3.94
N ASP A 103 -11.24 -7.38 2.82
CA ASP A 103 -10.19 -8.38 2.73
C ASP A 103 -8.82 -7.76 2.43
N ILE A 104 -8.82 -6.64 1.74
CA ILE A 104 -7.61 -5.97 1.29
C ILE A 104 -7.83 -4.46 1.13
N ALA A 105 -6.80 -3.69 1.45
CA ALA A 105 -6.70 -2.26 1.16
C ALA A 105 -5.29 -1.94 0.66
N CYS A 106 -5.15 -1.58 -0.61
CA CYS A 106 -3.87 -1.24 -1.22
C CYS A 106 -3.55 0.26 -1.14
N ASP A 107 -2.45 0.73 -1.77
CA ASP A 107 -1.94 2.12 -1.73
C ASP A 107 -1.62 2.65 -0.31
N THR A 108 -1.02 1.82 0.51
CA THR A 108 -0.70 2.15 1.90
C THR A 108 0.80 2.02 2.19
N THR A 109 1.34 2.97 2.92
CA THR A 109 2.72 2.92 3.37
C THR A 109 2.85 2.02 4.60
N PHE A 110 3.83 1.10 4.57
CA PHE A 110 4.21 0.32 5.74
C PHE A 110 4.71 1.21 6.88
N THR A 111 4.26 0.94 8.08
CA THR A 111 4.88 1.43 9.33
C THR A 111 4.73 0.38 10.43
N TRP A 112 5.72 0.28 11.33
CA TRP A 112 5.67 -0.61 12.48
C TRP A 112 4.48 -0.37 13.41
N GLN A 113 3.91 0.83 13.41
CA GLN A 113 2.71 1.13 14.20
C GLN A 113 1.46 0.52 13.59
N ARG A 114 1.35 0.50 12.25
CA ARG A 114 0.22 -0.10 11.52
C ARG A 114 0.30 -1.61 11.49
N ASP A 115 1.52 -2.15 11.36
CA ASP A 115 1.84 -3.57 11.37
C ASP A 115 1.43 -4.31 12.68
N LYS A 116 1.03 -3.57 13.70
CA LYS A 116 0.44 -4.11 14.93
C LYS A 116 -1.04 -4.47 14.81
N PHE A 117 -1.68 -4.09 13.73
CA PHE A 117 -3.13 -4.22 13.54
C PHE A 117 -3.51 -4.91 12.24
N VAL A 118 -2.61 -4.92 11.25
CA VAL A 118 -2.83 -5.49 9.92
C VAL A 118 -1.50 -6.00 9.38
N ASP A 119 -1.53 -7.07 8.58
CA ASP A 119 -0.36 -7.55 7.85
C ASP A 119 -0.16 -6.74 6.55
N PHE A 120 1.10 -6.62 6.10
CA PHE A 120 1.46 -5.92 4.87
C PHE A 120 2.01 -6.87 3.82
N SER A 121 1.59 -6.66 2.56
CA SER A 121 2.17 -7.33 1.41
C SER A 121 3.59 -6.84 1.10
N LEU A 122 4.23 -7.47 0.11
CA LEU A 122 5.38 -6.88 -0.58
C LEU A 122 5.02 -5.47 -1.06
N ALA A 123 6.00 -4.56 -0.98
CA ALA A 123 5.83 -3.23 -1.56
C ALA A 123 5.89 -3.32 -3.09
N TYR A 124 4.82 -2.90 -3.76
CA TYR A 124 4.72 -2.91 -5.24
C TYR A 124 5.03 -1.55 -5.89
N GLY A 125 5.31 -0.54 -5.08
CA GLY A 125 5.75 0.78 -5.50
C GLY A 125 6.64 1.41 -4.45
N ILE A 126 7.44 2.37 -4.87
CA ILE A 126 8.30 3.17 -4.00
C ILE A 126 7.96 4.65 -4.13
N SER A 127 7.94 5.34 -3.02
CA SER A 127 7.78 6.78 -2.96
C SER A 127 8.63 7.36 -1.81
N GLY A 128 8.37 8.61 -1.46
CA GLY A 128 8.96 9.27 -0.32
C GLY A 128 8.39 10.67 -0.16
N ILE A 129 8.77 11.36 0.89
CA ILE A 129 8.25 12.70 1.15
C ILE A 129 8.87 13.70 0.17
N LYS A 130 8.01 14.47 -0.49
CA LYS A 130 8.36 15.62 -1.33
C LYS A 130 7.46 16.82 -0.97
N VAL A 131 7.68 17.94 -1.63
CA VAL A 131 6.94 19.18 -1.40
C VAL A 131 6.45 19.74 -2.73
N LEU A 132 5.14 19.91 -2.88
CA LEU A 132 4.55 20.65 -4.00
C LEU A 132 4.71 22.15 -3.72
N VAL A 133 5.29 22.87 -4.67
CA VAL A 133 5.52 24.33 -4.60
C VAL A 133 5.15 24.99 -5.92
N LYS A 134 4.99 26.31 -5.95
CA LYS A 134 4.84 27.05 -7.21
C LYS A 134 6.11 26.95 -8.06
N GLN A 135 5.97 26.88 -9.38
CA GLN A 135 7.08 26.74 -10.33
C GLN A 135 8.14 27.83 -10.17
N ASN A 136 7.72 29.06 -9.97
CA ASN A 136 8.62 30.23 -9.78
C ASN A 136 9.21 30.30 -8.35
N SER A 137 8.93 29.34 -7.48
CA SER A 137 9.49 29.27 -6.14
C SER A 137 10.97 28.87 -6.16
N ASN A 138 11.76 29.46 -5.27
CA ASN A 138 13.16 29.10 -5.04
C ASN A 138 13.31 27.90 -4.07
N LEU A 139 12.20 27.25 -3.70
CA LEU A 139 12.21 26.10 -2.82
C LEU A 139 12.65 24.84 -3.59
N SER A 140 13.76 24.22 -3.17
CA SER A 140 14.34 23.05 -3.83
C SER A 140 15.20 22.18 -2.91
N SER A 141 15.71 22.74 -1.80
CA SER A 141 16.58 22.06 -0.85
C SER A 141 16.10 22.29 0.59
N PRO A 142 16.57 21.50 1.58
CA PRO A 142 16.21 21.67 2.98
C PRO A 142 16.36 23.11 3.47
N GLU A 143 17.51 23.74 3.18
CA GLU A 143 17.83 25.08 3.65
C GLU A 143 16.85 26.14 3.10
N SER A 144 16.30 25.89 1.91
CA SER A 144 15.34 26.81 1.28
C SER A 144 13.98 26.83 1.99
N PHE A 145 13.67 25.80 2.80
CA PHE A 145 12.43 25.72 3.59
C PHE A 145 12.50 26.51 4.92
N LYS A 146 13.66 27.04 5.30
CA LYS A 146 13.84 27.78 6.54
C LYS A 146 12.84 28.94 6.66
N GLY A 147 12.04 28.92 7.72
CA GLY A 147 11.01 29.92 8.02
C GLY A 147 9.78 29.90 7.11
N LYS A 148 9.70 28.96 6.15
CA LYS A 148 8.58 28.81 5.23
C LYS A 148 7.41 28.08 5.88
N ARG A 149 6.21 28.35 5.37
CA ARG A 149 4.96 27.69 5.78
C ARG A 149 4.79 26.43 4.95
N ILE A 150 4.97 25.27 5.58
CA ILE A 150 4.80 23.96 4.93
C ILE A 150 3.55 23.30 5.47
N GLY A 151 2.58 23.05 4.58
CA GLY A 151 1.36 22.32 4.88
C GLY A 151 1.61 20.82 4.98
N ILE A 152 0.96 20.18 5.93
CA ILE A 152 0.90 18.70 6.06
C ILE A 152 -0.52 18.26 6.38
N VAL A 153 -0.93 17.09 5.93
CA VAL A 153 -2.21 16.51 6.32
C VAL A 153 -2.07 15.83 7.69
N LYS A 154 -2.97 16.18 8.61
CA LYS A 154 -3.02 15.59 9.95
C LYS A 154 -3.11 14.05 9.88
N ASN A 155 -2.53 13.37 10.87
CA ASN A 155 -2.52 11.92 11.04
C ASN A 155 -1.86 11.11 9.91
N ILE A 156 -1.45 11.75 8.81
CA ILE A 156 -0.74 11.09 7.69
C ILE A 156 0.75 11.34 7.79
N LEU A 157 1.16 12.59 7.85
CA LEU A 157 2.56 12.99 7.96
C LEU A 157 2.80 13.67 9.31
N ARG A 158 3.76 13.16 10.07
CA ARG A 158 4.11 13.73 11.37
C ARG A 158 4.91 15.03 11.21
N PRO A 159 4.60 16.09 11.97
CA PRO A 159 5.36 17.34 11.93
C PRO A 159 6.88 17.14 12.14
N GLU A 160 7.27 16.18 12.97
CA GLU A 160 8.66 15.85 13.27
C GLU A 160 9.43 15.40 12.02
N ALA A 161 8.79 14.68 11.10
CA ALA A 161 9.42 14.26 9.84
C ALA A 161 9.85 15.46 8.99
N ILE A 162 9.04 16.51 8.93
CA ILE A 162 9.40 17.73 8.21
C ILE A 162 10.45 18.55 8.97
N LYS A 163 10.38 18.59 10.30
CA LYS A 163 11.38 19.29 11.12
C LYS A 163 12.75 18.63 11.12
N VAL A 164 12.84 17.35 10.80
CA VAL A 164 14.12 16.65 10.56
C VAL A 164 14.76 17.18 9.26
N ILE A 165 13.94 17.51 8.25
CA ILE A 165 14.42 18.08 6.98
C ILE A 165 14.90 19.52 7.22
N GLU A 166 14.07 20.36 7.85
CA GLU A 166 14.41 21.75 8.22
C GLU A 166 13.72 22.12 9.55
N SER A 167 14.51 22.35 10.58
CA SER A 167 14.02 22.57 11.95
C SER A 167 13.23 23.87 12.14
N GLN A 168 13.49 24.88 11.32
CA GLN A 168 12.87 26.21 11.43
C GLN A 168 11.65 26.38 10.51
N VAL A 169 11.16 25.29 9.91
CA VAL A 169 9.94 25.31 9.10
C VAL A 169 8.72 25.62 9.97
N LYS A 170 7.76 26.38 9.42
CA LYS A 170 6.47 26.66 10.05
C LYS A 170 5.42 25.67 9.54
N ILE A 171 5.07 24.69 10.38
CA ILE A 171 4.08 23.66 10.01
C ILE A 171 2.67 24.25 10.03
N VAL A 172 1.92 23.99 8.97
CA VAL A 172 0.48 24.30 8.84
C VAL A 172 -0.28 22.97 8.69
N ASN A 173 -1.09 22.63 9.69
CA ASN A 173 -1.91 21.42 9.64
C ASN A 173 -3.13 21.64 8.74
N LEU A 174 -3.40 20.67 7.88
CA LEU A 174 -4.49 20.63 6.92
C LEU A 174 -5.33 19.36 7.14
N GLU A 175 -6.59 19.39 6.72
CA GLU A 175 -7.51 18.26 6.94
C GLU A 175 -7.51 17.28 5.74
N SER A 176 -7.17 17.75 4.53
CA SER A 176 -7.19 16.91 3.33
C SER A 176 -6.12 17.31 2.31
N LEU A 177 -5.91 16.45 1.31
CA LEU A 177 -5.03 16.69 0.15
C LEU A 177 -5.51 17.90 -0.65
N GLU A 178 -6.81 17.98 -0.92
CA GLU A 178 -7.43 19.07 -1.69
C GLU A 178 -7.25 20.42 -0.98
N GLN A 179 -7.35 20.43 0.35
CA GLN A 179 -7.05 21.62 1.14
C GLN A 179 -5.58 22.03 1.00
N GLY A 180 -4.67 21.07 0.90
CA GLY A 180 -3.24 21.29 0.68
C GLY A 180 -2.98 21.98 -0.66
N LEU A 181 -3.53 21.44 -1.74
CA LEU A 181 -3.42 22.02 -3.08
C LEU A 181 -3.95 23.47 -3.12
N LYS A 182 -5.19 23.69 -2.65
CA LYS A 182 -5.81 25.00 -2.59
C LYS A 182 -5.02 25.98 -1.72
N ALA A 183 -4.35 25.52 -0.67
CA ALA A 183 -3.54 26.38 0.19
C ALA A 183 -2.25 26.84 -0.49
N VAL A 184 -1.60 26.03 -1.34
CA VAL A 184 -0.47 26.43 -2.19
C VAL A 184 -0.96 27.39 -3.27
N GLU A 185 -2.04 27.06 -3.96
CA GLU A 185 -2.64 27.90 -5.01
C GLU A 185 -2.91 29.32 -4.52
N ASN A 186 -3.58 29.44 -3.38
CA ASN A 186 -3.96 30.72 -2.77
C ASN A 186 -2.82 31.41 -1.98
N GLY A 187 -1.60 30.85 -1.97
CA GLY A 187 -0.46 31.41 -1.25
C GLY A 187 -0.62 31.42 0.28
N LYS A 188 -1.53 30.60 0.83
CA LYS A 188 -1.69 30.44 2.29
C LYS A 188 -0.51 29.69 2.91
N ILE A 189 0.10 28.78 2.14
CA ILE A 189 1.33 28.05 2.45
C ILE A 189 2.32 28.22 1.31
N ASP A 190 3.60 28.06 1.62
CA ASP A 190 4.69 28.21 0.64
C ASP A 190 5.01 26.88 -0.06
N GLY A 191 4.63 25.76 0.57
CA GLY A 191 4.70 24.42 0.01
C GLY A 191 3.80 23.44 0.75
N PHE A 192 3.45 22.33 0.09
CA PHE A 192 2.63 21.25 0.63
C PHE A 192 3.43 19.95 0.61
N ALA A 193 3.74 19.41 1.79
CA ALA A 193 4.52 18.18 1.94
C ALA A 193 3.61 16.96 2.01
N PHE A 194 3.89 15.98 1.15
CA PHE A 194 3.17 14.71 1.12
C PHE A 194 4.01 13.63 0.42
N ASP A 195 3.40 12.49 0.11
CA ASP A 195 3.96 11.45 -0.76
C ASP A 195 4.23 12.02 -2.16
N GLY A 196 5.47 11.89 -2.63
CA GLY A 196 5.92 12.52 -3.87
C GLY A 196 5.23 11.99 -5.12
N THR A 197 4.93 10.70 -5.17
CA THR A 197 4.22 10.09 -6.29
C THR A 197 2.77 10.59 -6.35
N ILE A 198 2.13 10.73 -5.21
CA ILE A 198 0.77 11.29 -5.12
C ILE A 198 0.78 12.77 -5.48
N LEU A 199 1.74 13.55 -4.96
CA LEU A 199 1.86 14.98 -5.30
C LEU A 199 2.05 15.19 -6.80
N GLU A 200 2.87 14.38 -7.45
CA GLU A 200 3.10 14.48 -8.90
C GLU A 200 1.83 14.09 -9.67
N GLY A 201 1.16 12.99 -9.28
CA GLY A 201 -0.11 12.59 -9.88
C GLY A 201 -1.18 13.66 -9.74
N MET A 202 -1.32 14.25 -8.55
CA MET A 202 -2.28 15.34 -8.29
C MET A 202 -1.91 16.62 -9.06
N ARG A 203 -0.62 16.95 -9.18
CA ARG A 203 -0.16 18.09 -9.98
C ARG A 203 -0.67 17.99 -11.43
N GLN A 204 -0.62 16.80 -12.01
CA GLN A 204 -1.09 16.55 -13.37
C GLN A 204 -2.62 16.75 -13.53
N THR A 205 -3.38 16.74 -12.45
CA THR A 205 -4.84 16.97 -12.48
C THR A 205 -5.24 18.44 -12.26
N LEU A 206 -4.28 19.33 -12.03
CA LEU A 206 -4.54 20.77 -11.87
C LEU A 206 -4.84 21.41 -13.23
N ASP A 207 -5.62 22.50 -13.22
CA ASP A 207 -5.92 23.27 -14.44
C ASP A 207 -4.65 23.83 -15.11
N THR A 208 -3.62 24.15 -14.31
CA THR A 208 -2.32 24.71 -14.76
C THR A 208 -1.17 23.92 -14.12
N PRO A 209 -0.93 22.65 -14.51
CA PRO A 209 0.08 21.78 -13.88
C PRO A 209 1.50 22.38 -13.97
N ASP A 210 1.82 23.15 -15.01
CA ASP A 210 3.13 23.77 -15.23
C ASP A 210 3.41 24.96 -14.30
N ASP A 211 2.40 25.50 -13.61
CA ASP A 211 2.57 26.52 -12.58
C ASP A 211 3.14 25.94 -11.27
N TYR A 212 3.31 24.64 -11.19
CA TYR A 212 3.76 23.93 -10.00
C TYR A 212 4.88 22.94 -10.31
N LYS A 213 5.67 22.63 -9.29
CA LYS A 213 6.68 21.56 -9.30
C LYS A 213 6.72 20.82 -7.98
N VAL A 214 7.19 19.57 -8.02
CA VAL A 214 7.38 18.70 -6.84
C VAL A 214 8.87 18.58 -6.56
N VAL A 215 9.30 19.02 -5.39
CA VAL A 215 10.71 19.10 -4.99
C VAL A 215 10.98 18.33 -3.69
N PRO A 216 12.21 17.88 -3.45
CA PRO A 216 13.35 17.79 -4.36
C PRO A 216 13.19 16.69 -5.41
N ASP A 217 14.15 16.55 -6.34
CA ASP A 217 14.16 15.43 -7.29
C ASP A 217 14.27 14.09 -6.56
N GLU A 218 15.19 13.97 -5.58
CA GLU A 218 15.28 12.83 -4.68
C GLU A 218 14.42 13.04 -3.43
N SER A 219 13.49 12.10 -3.19
CA SER A 219 12.57 12.16 -2.05
C SER A 219 13.28 12.05 -0.70
N TYR A 220 12.77 12.74 0.29
CA TYR A 220 13.09 12.47 1.69
C TYR A 220 12.34 11.22 2.16
N PHE A 221 12.96 10.44 3.08
CA PHE A 221 12.31 9.30 3.75
C PHE A 221 11.55 8.37 2.77
N LYS A 222 12.32 7.69 1.90
CA LYS A 222 11.77 6.70 0.96
C LYS A 222 10.99 5.60 1.72
N HIS A 223 9.86 5.20 1.16
CA HIS A 223 9.00 4.15 1.72
C HIS A 223 8.33 3.34 0.60
N GLY A 224 7.97 2.10 0.93
CA GLY A 224 7.24 1.23 0.04
C GLY A 224 5.74 1.49 0.09
N ILE A 225 5.08 1.30 -1.04
CA ILE A 225 3.62 1.26 -1.18
C ILE A 225 3.20 -0.20 -1.26
N ALA A 226 2.33 -0.63 -0.34
CA ALA A 226 1.90 -2.01 -0.17
C ALA A 226 0.38 -2.13 0.01
N CYS A 227 -0.12 -3.36 0.08
CA CYS A 227 -1.49 -3.65 0.50
C CYS A 227 -1.51 -4.08 1.97
N MET A 228 -2.55 -3.69 2.69
CA MET A 228 -2.92 -4.20 4.01
C MET A 228 -3.90 -5.36 3.86
N VAL A 229 -3.70 -6.42 4.63
CA VAL A 229 -4.58 -7.58 4.73
C VAL A 229 -4.83 -7.90 6.21
N PRO A 230 -5.88 -8.68 6.56
CA PRO A 230 -6.12 -9.06 7.95
C PRO A 230 -4.96 -9.83 8.56
N GLU A 231 -4.61 -9.50 9.83
CA GLU A 231 -3.61 -10.26 10.58
C GLU A 231 -3.95 -11.75 10.67
N HIS A 232 -2.92 -12.56 10.76
CA HIS A 232 -3.01 -14.02 10.93
C HIS A 232 -3.69 -14.74 9.76
N ASP A 233 -3.70 -14.15 8.57
CA ASP A 233 -4.16 -14.77 7.32
C ASP A 233 -2.99 -14.98 6.34
N SER A 234 -2.06 -15.84 6.76
CA SER A 234 -0.86 -16.13 5.96
C SER A 234 -1.19 -16.74 4.59
N THR A 235 -2.30 -17.47 4.46
CA THR A 235 -2.75 -18.02 3.19
C THR A 235 -3.06 -16.93 2.18
N PHE A 236 -3.85 -15.94 2.58
CA PHE A 236 -4.18 -14.82 1.71
C PHE A 236 -2.97 -13.89 1.48
N LEU A 237 -2.21 -13.58 2.53
CA LEU A 237 -0.98 -12.79 2.40
C LEU A 237 0.02 -13.41 1.42
N ASN A 238 0.22 -14.73 1.46
CA ASN A 238 1.11 -15.43 0.53
C ASN A 238 0.59 -15.37 -0.91
N LEU A 239 -0.72 -15.50 -1.15
CA LEU A 239 -1.34 -15.33 -2.47
C LEU A 239 -1.11 -13.91 -3.00
N VAL A 240 -1.33 -12.89 -2.18
CA VAL A 240 -1.09 -11.47 -2.54
C VAL A 240 0.38 -11.26 -2.89
N ASN A 241 1.30 -11.75 -2.05
CA ASN A 241 2.74 -11.62 -2.26
C ASN A 241 3.20 -12.36 -3.52
N PHE A 242 2.70 -13.57 -3.76
CA PHE A 242 2.98 -14.32 -4.99
C PHE A 242 2.53 -13.56 -6.24
N THR A 243 1.33 -12.98 -6.20
CA THR A 243 0.79 -12.20 -7.33
C THR A 243 1.65 -10.97 -7.61
N ILE A 244 2.03 -10.22 -6.56
CA ILE A 244 2.88 -9.04 -6.68
C ILE A 244 4.27 -9.44 -7.20
N GLY A 245 4.88 -10.49 -6.63
CA GLY A 245 6.19 -11.00 -7.06
C GLY A 245 6.19 -11.43 -8.53
N LYS A 246 5.13 -12.15 -8.97
CA LYS A 246 4.96 -12.55 -10.37
C LYS A 246 4.84 -11.34 -11.32
N MET A 247 4.13 -10.29 -10.90
CA MET A 247 4.04 -9.06 -11.69
C MET A 247 5.42 -8.38 -11.82
N MET A 248 6.17 -8.30 -10.73
CA MET A 248 7.52 -7.71 -10.72
C MET A 248 8.48 -8.49 -11.59
N ASP A 249 8.54 -9.81 -11.44
CA ASP A 249 9.38 -10.71 -12.23
C ASP A 249 9.04 -10.60 -13.72
N GLY A 250 7.74 -10.61 -14.06
CA GLY A 250 7.29 -10.40 -15.44
C GLY A 250 7.69 -9.04 -16.00
N TYR A 251 7.63 -7.95 -15.21
CA TYR A 251 8.10 -6.64 -15.64
C TYR A 251 9.62 -6.64 -15.94
N ILE A 252 10.41 -7.21 -15.02
CA ILE A 252 11.88 -7.33 -15.17
C ILE A 252 12.25 -8.10 -16.44
N ASN A 253 11.55 -9.20 -16.70
CA ASN A 253 11.77 -10.09 -17.85
C ASN A 253 11.12 -9.59 -19.16
N GLY A 254 10.43 -8.44 -19.14
CA GLY A 254 9.85 -7.82 -20.33
C GLY A 254 8.53 -8.44 -20.80
N ASP A 255 7.78 -9.13 -19.90
CA ASP A 255 6.43 -9.58 -20.23
C ASP A 255 5.54 -8.38 -20.55
N SER A 256 5.00 -8.36 -21.77
CA SER A 256 4.25 -7.23 -22.32
C SER A 256 3.04 -6.82 -21.48
N ARG A 257 2.41 -7.76 -20.81
CA ARG A 257 1.26 -7.50 -19.93
C ARG A 257 1.68 -6.67 -18.73
N TYR A 258 2.70 -7.13 -17.99
CA TYR A 258 3.14 -6.46 -16.76
C TYR A 258 3.88 -5.15 -17.06
N VAL A 259 4.68 -5.13 -18.14
CA VAL A 259 5.27 -3.88 -18.66
C VAL A 259 4.17 -2.88 -19.02
N GLY A 260 3.10 -3.31 -19.68
CA GLY A 260 1.96 -2.45 -20.03
C GLY A 260 1.20 -1.92 -18.81
N ILE A 261 1.03 -2.72 -17.75
CA ILE A 261 0.41 -2.29 -16.49
C ILE A 261 1.25 -1.19 -15.83
N VAL A 262 2.54 -1.43 -15.61
CA VAL A 262 3.42 -0.49 -14.91
C VAL A 262 3.62 0.79 -15.71
N ASN A 263 3.91 0.67 -17.02
CA ASN A 263 4.23 1.81 -17.88
C ASN A 263 3.02 2.73 -18.12
N ARG A 264 1.78 2.25 -17.99
CA ARG A 264 0.58 3.08 -18.06
C ARG A 264 0.61 4.20 -17.03
N TYR A 265 1.22 3.97 -15.88
CA TYR A 265 1.27 4.93 -14.77
C TYR A 265 2.65 5.55 -14.61
N PHE A 266 3.71 4.79 -14.84
CA PHE A 266 5.09 5.15 -14.50
C PHE A 266 6.06 5.09 -15.70
N GLY A 267 5.61 4.73 -16.90
CA GLY A 267 6.41 4.79 -18.12
C GLY A 267 6.66 6.24 -18.57
N GLU A 268 7.38 6.42 -19.66
CA GLU A 268 7.72 7.73 -20.24
C GLU A 268 6.49 8.60 -20.52
N ASP A 269 5.41 8.00 -21.04
CA ASP A 269 4.13 8.64 -21.30
C ASP A 269 3.11 8.42 -20.16
N GLY A 270 3.56 7.93 -19.01
CA GLY A 270 2.72 7.65 -17.85
C GLY A 270 2.38 8.90 -17.06
N ILE A 271 1.45 8.76 -16.09
CA ILE A 271 0.99 9.89 -15.25
C ILE A 271 2.14 10.45 -14.41
N VAL A 272 3.01 9.56 -13.88
CA VAL A 272 4.17 9.91 -13.04
C VAL A 272 5.39 9.21 -13.62
N PRO A 273 6.05 9.76 -14.63
CA PRO A 273 7.17 9.11 -15.29
C PRO A 273 8.32 8.80 -14.33
N ILE A 274 8.77 7.55 -14.36
CA ILE A 274 9.92 7.06 -13.59
C ILE A 274 10.85 6.35 -14.58
N GLU A 275 12.15 6.58 -14.45
CA GLU A 275 13.13 5.90 -15.28
C GLU A 275 12.96 4.36 -15.16
N PRO A 276 12.85 3.62 -16.27
CA PRO A 276 12.58 2.18 -16.24
C PRO A 276 13.60 1.37 -15.42
N GLN A 277 14.87 1.77 -15.42
CA GLN A 277 15.91 1.09 -14.65
C GLN A 277 15.65 1.22 -13.14
N ARG A 278 15.19 2.37 -12.67
CA ARG A 278 14.85 2.56 -11.24
C ARG A 278 13.68 1.67 -10.79
N ILE A 279 12.71 1.43 -11.69
CA ILE A 279 11.61 0.49 -11.42
C ILE A 279 12.15 -0.94 -11.34
N LYS A 280 13.01 -1.35 -12.28
CA LYS A 280 13.65 -2.67 -12.28
C LYS A 280 14.47 -2.89 -11.02
N ASP A 281 15.37 -1.99 -10.69
CA ASP A 281 16.22 -2.08 -9.50
C ASP A 281 15.40 -2.21 -8.21
N PHE A 282 14.27 -1.49 -8.13
CA PHE A 282 13.37 -1.61 -6.99
C PHE A 282 12.70 -2.99 -6.96
N PHE A 283 12.16 -3.48 -8.06
CA PHE A 283 11.50 -4.79 -8.12
C PHE A 283 12.49 -5.93 -7.85
N GLU A 284 13.68 -5.89 -8.43
CA GLU A 284 14.76 -6.84 -8.15
C GLU A 284 15.11 -6.84 -6.65
N THR A 285 15.26 -5.67 -6.03
CA THR A 285 15.53 -5.55 -4.60
C THR A 285 14.45 -6.22 -3.76
N ILE A 286 13.16 -6.00 -4.06
CA ILE A 286 12.05 -6.62 -3.34
C ILE A 286 12.08 -8.15 -3.48
N ILE A 287 12.28 -8.67 -4.69
CA ILE A 287 12.33 -10.12 -4.95
C ILE A 287 13.52 -10.74 -4.20
N ILE A 288 14.72 -10.22 -4.38
CA ILE A 288 15.96 -10.75 -3.77
C ILE A 288 15.84 -10.77 -2.25
N THR A 289 15.35 -9.69 -1.64
CA THR A 289 15.21 -9.61 -0.18
C THR A 289 14.13 -10.55 0.33
N ARG A 290 13.05 -10.76 -0.40
CA ARG A 290 11.99 -11.69 -0.02
C ARG A 290 12.44 -13.16 -0.12
N GLU A 291 13.15 -13.49 -1.18
CA GLU A 291 13.64 -14.83 -1.46
C GLU A 291 14.95 -15.15 -0.70
N GLN A 292 15.53 -14.14 -0.04
CA GLN A 292 16.79 -14.24 0.69
C GLN A 292 17.97 -14.71 -0.20
N ILE A 293 17.92 -14.33 -1.49
CA ILE A 293 19.00 -14.55 -2.44
C ILE A 293 20.07 -13.46 -2.21
N PRO A 294 21.32 -13.81 -1.94
CA PRO A 294 22.39 -12.81 -1.82
C PRO A 294 22.62 -12.12 -3.17
N PRO A 295 22.98 -10.81 -3.19
CA PRO A 295 23.36 -10.12 -4.40
C PRO A 295 24.42 -10.90 -5.17
N GLN A 296 24.34 -10.92 -6.50
CA GLN A 296 25.28 -11.67 -7.36
C GLN A 296 26.76 -11.30 -7.11
N GLU A 297 27.03 -10.08 -6.68
CA GLU A 297 28.38 -9.62 -6.31
C GLU A 297 29.01 -10.42 -5.16
N LEU A 298 28.17 -10.99 -4.27
CA LEU A 298 28.65 -11.86 -3.18
C LEU A 298 28.89 -13.31 -3.63
N LEU A 299 28.47 -13.69 -4.85
CA LEU A 299 28.67 -15.03 -5.41
C LEU A 299 29.95 -15.12 -6.29
N THR A 300 30.64 -14.01 -6.48
CA THR A 300 31.82 -13.92 -7.39
C THR A 300 33.18 -13.89 -6.67
N GLU A 301 33.25 -14.22 -5.39
CA GLU A 301 34.57 -14.43 -4.77
C GLU A 301 35.05 -15.86 -4.97
N PRO A 302 36.32 -16.01 -5.40
CA PRO A 302 36.92 -17.29 -5.75
C PRO A 302 37.31 -18.17 -4.55
#